data_06c6cfd6c8b93543de484c83501c35b9
#
_entry.id   06c6cfd6c8b93543de484c83501c35b9
#
_cell.length_a   1.000
_cell.length_b   1.000
_cell.length_c   1.000
_cell.angle_alpha   90.00
_cell.angle_beta   90.00
_cell.angle_gamma   90.00
#
_symmetry.space_group_name_H-M   'P 1'
#
loop_
_entity.id
_entity.type
_entity.pdbx_description
1 polymer ?
#
loop_
_entity_poly.entity_id
_entity_poly.type
_entity_poly.pdbx_seq_one_letter_code
_entity_poly.pdbx_strand_id
1 'polypeptide(L)'
;VRFKNTTPFVLEPGPISIFSSGSFVGEGLSETVGANTSATIPFAVEPGIMVTSSIKDDREEMRLIKMSRGVLEVEQFARRATTYTVKAQTLDKGFTVLVRHGKTGWNYALAERPEGTEDLPEAYLLKVAVPSGKREGALTVVEQTPSRSSISIWDKPALELLEKLLVYTDLGADAKKRLQPIVDKRRE
;
A
#
# COMPACT_ATOMS: atom_id res chain seq x y z
N VAL A 1 -13.42 20.00 1.30
CA VAL A 1 -13.68 20.37 -0.11
C VAL A 1 -12.43 20.18 -0.92
N ARG A 2 -12.59 19.63 -2.14
CA ARG A 2 -11.50 19.50 -3.11
C ARG A 2 -11.80 20.41 -4.31
N PHE A 3 -10.81 21.16 -4.73
CA PHE A 3 -10.90 21.99 -5.92
C PHE A 3 -9.60 21.91 -6.73
N LYS A 4 -9.69 22.28 -8.00
CA LYS A 4 -8.53 22.41 -8.90
C LYS A 4 -8.33 23.89 -9.23
N ASN A 5 -7.11 24.37 -9.03
CA ASN A 5 -6.74 25.68 -9.54
C ASN A 5 -6.56 25.60 -11.07
N THR A 6 -7.53 26.08 -11.80
CA THR A 6 -7.53 26.09 -13.28
C THR A 6 -6.90 27.37 -13.86
N THR A 7 -6.42 28.29 -13.01
CA THR A 7 -5.75 29.51 -13.46
C THR A 7 -4.27 29.26 -13.76
N PRO A 8 -3.61 30.11 -14.56
CA PRO A 8 -2.18 30.03 -14.78
C PRO A 8 -1.36 30.60 -13.59
N PHE A 9 -2.01 31.09 -12.55
CA PHE A 9 -1.38 31.72 -11.40
C PHE A 9 -1.33 30.78 -10.22
N VAL A 10 -0.39 31.00 -9.31
CA VAL A 10 -0.35 30.41 -7.98
C VAL A 10 -1.36 31.11 -7.10
N LEU A 11 -2.20 30.35 -6.39
CA LEU A 11 -3.08 30.93 -5.37
C LEU A 11 -2.33 30.95 -4.05
N GLU A 12 -2.29 32.14 -3.46
CA GLU A 12 -1.66 32.37 -2.15
C GLU A 12 -2.46 31.67 -1.03
N PRO A 13 -1.80 31.32 0.09
CA PRO A 13 -2.47 30.75 1.24
C PRO A 13 -3.43 31.77 1.88
N GLY A 14 -4.58 31.29 2.36
CA GLY A 14 -5.54 32.17 3.01
C GLY A 14 -6.81 31.46 3.47
N PRO A 15 -7.69 32.19 4.17
CA PRO A 15 -8.98 31.65 4.61
C PRO A 15 -9.92 31.48 3.41
N ILE A 16 -10.68 30.36 3.45
CA ILE A 16 -11.71 30.06 2.46
C ILE A 16 -13.02 29.80 3.18
N SER A 17 -14.06 30.54 2.79
CA SER A 17 -15.43 30.30 3.23
C SER A 17 -16.14 29.39 2.25
N ILE A 18 -16.83 28.38 2.76
CA ILE A 18 -17.50 27.35 1.97
C ILE A 18 -19.01 27.49 2.12
N PHE A 19 -19.70 27.59 0.99
CA PHE A 19 -21.15 27.69 0.90
C PHE A 19 -21.71 26.49 0.11
N SER A 20 -22.82 25.96 0.53
CA SER A 20 -23.60 24.93 -0.18
C SER A 20 -25.04 25.34 -0.22
N SER A 21 -25.65 25.31 -1.42
CA SER A 21 -27.06 25.72 -1.64
C SER A 21 -27.38 27.08 -1.05
N GLY A 22 -26.43 28.02 -1.12
CA GLY A 22 -26.59 29.38 -0.61
C GLY A 22 -26.38 29.56 0.92
N SER A 23 -26.17 28.48 1.65
CA SER A 23 -25.93 28.52 3.09
C SER A 23 -24.44 28.36 3.39
N PHE A 24 -23.95 29.08 4.39
CA PHE A 24 -22.61 28.89 4.92
C PHE A 24 -22.51 27.53 5.60
N VAL A 25 -21.50 26.72 5.22
CA VAL A 25 -21.27 25.36 5.75
C VAL A 25 -19.98 25.23 6.54
N GLY A 26 -19.06 26.18 6.41
CA GLY A 26 -17.83 26.17 7.16
C GLY A 26 -16.74 27.01 6.51
N GLU A 27 -15.61 27.07 7.18
CA GLU A 27 -14.41 27.73 6.71
C GLU A 27 -13.18 26.84 6.91
N GLY A 28 -12.16 27.08 6.11
CA GLY A 28 -10.89 26.36 6.18
C GLY A 28 -9.75 27.25 5.75
N LEU A 29 -8.53 26.76 5.92
CA LEU A 29 -7.32 27.42 5.44
C LEU A 29 -6.81 26.71 4.19
N SER A 30 -6.58 27.49 3.14
CA SER A 30 -5.85 27.03 1.96
C SER A 30 -4.36 27.19 2.18
N GLU A 31 -3.61 26.20 1.80
CA GLU A 31 -2.18 26.34 1.54
C GLU A 31 -1.96 26.93 0.14
N THR A 32 -0.72 27.19 -0.23
CA THR A 32 -0.37 27.62 -1.59
C THR A 32 -0.79 26.57 -2.61
N VAL A 33 -1.55 26.97 -3.63
CA VAL A 33 -2.04 26.05 -4.67
C VAL A 33 -1.46 26.44 -6.03
N GLY A 34 -0.53 25.65 -6.53
CA GLY A 34 0.10 25.89 -7.83
C GLY A 34 -0.90 25.87 -9.00
N ALA A 35 -0.49 26.48 -10.12
CA ALA A 35 -1.28 26.45 -11.35
C ALA A 35 -1.58 25.00 -11.80
N ASN A 36 -2.82 24.75 -12.20
CA ASN A 36 -3.31 23.44 -12.65
C ASN A 36 -3.22 22.29 -11.61
N THR A 37 -2.93 22.58 -10.34
CA THR A 37 -2.90 21.60 -9.25
C THR A 37 -4.23 21.56 -8.50
N SER A 38 -4.47 20.45 -7.77
CA SER A 38 -5.64 20.31 -6.91
C SER A 38 -5.26 20.42 -5.45
N ALA A 39 -6.12 21.04 -4.67
CA ALA A 39 -6.01 21.14 -3.22
C ALA A 39 -7.25 20.56 -2.54
N THR A 40 -7.04 20.04 -1.33
CA THR A 40 -8.13 19.58 -0.46
C THR A 40 -8.10 20.40 0.82
N ILE A 41 -9.21 21.05 1.12
CA ILE A 41 -9.35 21.92 2.28
C ILE A 41 -10.30 21.26 3.28
N PRO A 42 -9.83 20.95 4.49
CA PRO A 42 -10.69 20.52 5.57
C PRO A 42 -11.52 21.72 6.07
N PHE A 43 -12.80 21.54 6.32
CA PHE A 43 -13.68 22.63 6.79
C PHE A 43 -14.67 22.20 7.85
N ALA A 44 -14.93 20.90 7.98
CA ALA A 44 -15.85 20.33 8.97
C ALA A 44 -15.47 18.88 9.29
N VAL A 45 -15.89 18.40 10.45
CA VAL A 45 -15.80 17.01 10.85
C VAL A 45 -17.17 16.37 10.66
N GLU A 46 -17.21 15.20 10.03
CA GLU A 46 -18.44 14.39 9.90
C GLU A 46 -18.49 13.34 11.05
N PRO A 47 -19.24 13.62 12.13
CA PRO A 47 -19.25 12.73 13.30
C PRO A 47 -19.95 11.38 13.04
N GLY A 48 -20.75 11.29 11.97
CA GLY A 48 -21.44 10.07 11.55
C GLY A 48 -20.53 9.06 10.85
N ILE A 49 -19.27 9.41 10.54
CA ILE A 49 -18.33 8.55 9.84
C ILE A 49 -17.08 8.32 10.70
N MET A 50 -16.78 7.07 10.98
CA MET A 50 -15.57 6.67 11.67
C MET A 50 -14.64 5.93 10.72
N VAL A 51 -13.38 6.36 10.64
CA VAL A 51 -12.33 5.68 9.89
C VAL A 51 -11.29 5.13 10.85
N THR A 52 -11.04 3.84 10.76
CA THR A 52 -9.99 3.16 11.53
C THR A 52 -8.99 2.51 10.59
N SER A 53 -7.76 2.33 11.04
CA SER A 53 -6.74 1.60 10.31
C SER A 53 -6.08 0.55 11.19
N SER A 54 -5.71 -0.56 10.59
CA SER A 54 -4.87 -1.59 11.20
C SER A 54 -3.72 -1.92 10.27
N ILE A 55 -2.54 -2.14 10.84
CA ILE A 55 -1.31 -2.43 10.10
C ILE A 55 -0.85 -3.83 10.47
N LYS A 56 -0.50 -4.61 9.45
CA LYS A 56 0.13 -5.91 9.59
C LYS A 56 1.39 -5.92 8.73
N ASP A 57 2.53 -6.14 9.37
CA ASP A 57 3.78 -6.38 8.67
C ASP A 57 3.97 -7.87 8.47
N ASP A 58 4.40 -8.25 7.27
CA ASP A 58 4.65 -9.62 6.88
C ASP A 58 5.89 -9.68 5.99
N ARG A 59 6.46 -10.87 5.87
CA ARG A 59 7.57 -11.14 4.94
C ARG A 59 7.15 -12.27 4.04
N GLU A 60 7.25 -12.02 2.74
CA GLU A 60 7.06 -13.08 1.76
C GLU A 60 8.18 -14.12 1.89
N GLU A 61 7.89 -15.35 1.51
CA GLU A 61 8.91 -16.40 1.45
C GLU A 61 10.05 -16.01 0.50
N MET A 62 11.26 -16.42 0.87
CA MET A 62 12.44 -16.19 0.03
C MET A 62 12.28 -16.91 -1.30
N ARG A 63 12.59 -16.21 -2.38
CA ARG A 63 12.67 -16.77 -3.74
C ARG A 63 14.13 -16.89 -4.15
N LEU A 64 14.51 -18.06 -4.65
CA LEU A 64 15.81 -18.26 -5.27
C LEU A 64 15.83 -17.59 -6.64
N ILE A 65 16.74 -16.63 -6.82
CA ILE A 65 16.97 -15.98 -8.12
C ILE A 65 18.00 -16.77 -8.91
N LYS A 66 19.12 -17.11 -8.25
CA LYS A 66 20.28 -17.73 -8.89
C LYS A 66 21.08 -18.56 -7.90
N MET A 67 21.69 -19.62 -8.39
CA MET A 67 22.69 -20.38 -7.66
C MET A 67 23.98 -20.46 -8.48
N SER A 68 25.08 -20.05 -7.90
CA SER A 68 26.38 -20.08 -8.55
C SER A 68 27.50 -20.29 -7.54
N ARG A 69 28.39 -21.25 -7.81
CA ARG A 69 29.59 -21.52 -7.02
C ARG A 69 29.33 -21.66 -5.52
N GLY A 70 28.22 -22.31 -5.14
CA GLY A 70 27.87 -22.51 -3.74
C GLY A 70 27.27 -21.27 -3.04
N VAL A 71 26.87 -20.25 -3.81
CA VAL A 71 26.15 -19.08 -3.32
C VAL A 71 24.75 -19.06 -3.91
N LEU A 72 23.76 -18.85 -3.04
CA LEU A 72 22.35 -18.64 -3.38
C LEU A 72 22.06 -17.13 -3.36
N GLU A 73 21.69 -16.57 -4.49
CA GLU A 73 21.11 -15.22 -4.57
C GLU A 73 19.62 -15.35 -4.36
N VAL A 74 19.12 -14.73 -3.32
CA VAL A 74 17.70 -14.82 -2.93
C VAL A 74 17.06 -13.43 -2.87
N GLU A 75 15.79 -13.39 -3.18
CA GLU A 75 14.95 -12.21 -3.05
C GLU A 75 13.81 -12.51 -2.09
N GLN A 76 13.53 -11.58 -1.22
CA GLN A 76 12.42 -11.62 -0.29
C GLN A 76 11.70 -10.27 -0.30
N PHE A 77 10.38 -10.26 -0.26
CA PHE A 77 9.62 -9.03 -0.15
C PHE A 77 9.21 -8.80 1.31
N ALA A 78 9.61 -7.67 1.86
CA ALA A 78 8.99 -7.15 3.07
C ALA A 78 7.68 -6.47 2.66
N ARG A 79 6.56 -6.89 3.26
CA ARG A 79 5.22 -6.40 2.96
C ARG A 79 4.62 -5.72 4.19
N ARG A 80 3.94 -4.62 3.94
CA ARG A 80 3.11 -3.93 4.92
C ARG A 80 1.70 -3.82 4.38
N ALA A 81 0.76 -4.50 5.04
CA ALA A 81 -0.65 -4.43 4.74
C ALA A 81 -1.33 -3.44 5.70
N THR A 82 -1.93 -2.39 5.16
CA THR A 82 -2.75 -1.44 5.91
C THR A 82 -4.20 -1.62 5.51
N THR A 83 -5.04 -2.02 6.46
CA THR A 83 -6.49 -2.15 6.24
C THR A 83 -7.19 -0.94 6.83
N TYR A 84 -7.90 -0.20 5.99
CA TYR A 84 -8.80 0.89 6.38
C TYR A 84 -10.21 0.36 6.46
N THR A 85 -10.88 0.64 7.57
CA THR A 85 -12.29 0.32 7.79
C THR A 85 -13.07 1.61 8.02
N VAL A 86 -14.08 1.84 7.21
CA VAL A 86 -14.98 2.98 7.30
C VAL A 86 -16.31 2.49 7.84
N LYS A 87 -16.80 3.07 8.94
CA LYS A 87 -18.12 2.79 9.52
C LYS A 87 -18.98 4.04 9.52
N ALA A 88 -20.22 3.90 9.10
CA ALA A 88 -21.21 4.97 9.08
C ALA A 88 -22.37 4.66 10.05
N GLN A 89 -22.80 5.66 10.80
CA GLN A 89 -23.90 5.50 11.77
C GLN A 89 -25.28 5.55 11.11
N THR A 90 -25.52 6.47 10.18
CA THR A 90 -26.88 6.85 9.73
C THR A 90 -27.05 7.05 8.22
N LEU A 91 -26.13 6.59 7.37
CA LEU A 91 -26.24 6.86 5.94
C LEU A 91 -26.87 5.69 5.17
N ASP A 92 -28.04 5.94 4.61
CA ASP A 92 -28.75 4.99 3.74
C ASP A 92 -28.23 5.01 2.30
N LYS A 93 -27.55 6.10 1.90
CA LYS A 93 -26.95 6.26 0.57
C LYS A 93 -25.49 5.85 0.58
N GLY A 94 -25.09 5.11 -0.46
CA GLY A 94 -23.69 4.79 -0.67
C GLY A 94 -22.83 6.05 -0.83
N PHE A 95 -21.59 6.00 -0.32
CA PHE A 95 -20.62 7.09 -0.41
C PHE A 95 -19.20 6.54 -0.49
N THR A 96 -18.26 7.41 -0.81
CA THR A 96 -16.85 7.07 -0.90
C THR A 96 -16.05 7.99 0.01
N VAL A 97 -15.22 7.40 0.84
CA VAL A 97 -14.23 8.14 1.66
C VAL A 97 -12.90 8.15 0.93
N LEU A 98 -12.30 9.32 0.81
CA LEU A 98 -10.93 9.46 0.32
C LEU A 98 -9.98 9.38 1.51
N VAL A 99 -9.16 8.35 1.55
CA VAL A 99 -8.18 8.12 2.62
C VAL A 99 -6.80 8.52 2.11
N ARG A 100 -6.13 9.41 2.85
CA ARG A 100 -4.73 9.75 2.59
C ARG A 100 -3.84 8.71 3.27
N HIS A 101 -3.25 7.82 2.49
CA HIS A 101 -2.33 6.78 2.93
C HIS A 101 -0.88 7.26 2.74
N GLY A 102 -0.18 7.52 3.84
CA GLY A 102 1.24 7.89 3.79
C GLY A 102 2.09 6.73 3.25
N LYS A 103 3.00 7.02 2.32
CA LYS A 103 3.94 6.02 1.80
C LYS A 103 4.83 5.51 2.92
N THR A 104 5.00 4.20 3.03
CA THR A 104 5.79 3.55 4.09
C THR A 104 7.26 3.97 4.03
N GLY A 105 7.79 4.21 2.85
CA GLY A 105 9.16 4.66 2.62
C GLY A 105 9.47 4.83 1.14
N TRP A 106 10.61 5.42 0.84
CA TRP A 106 11.04 5.73 -0.53
C TRP A 106 11.25 4.48 -1.42
N ASN A 107 11.55 3.35 -0.80
CA ASN A 107 11.80 2.07 -1.48
C ASN A 107 10.59 1.12 -1.46
N TYR A 108 9.47 1.55 -0.84
CA TYR A 108 8.23 0.79 -0.87
C TYR A 108 7.36 1.20 -2.06
N ALA A 109 6.74 0.22 -2.68
CA ALA A 109 5.77 0.43 -3.75
C ALA A 109 4.50 -0.38 -3.48
N LEU A 110 3.38 0.06 -4.03
CA LEU A 110 2.14 -0.71 -3.97
C LEU A 110 2.33 -2.07 -4.66
N ALA A 111 2.02 -3.16 -3.97
CA ALA A 111 2.02 -4.51 -4.54
C ALA A 111 0.93 -4.63 -5.62
N GLU A 112 -0.24 -4.08 -5.32
CA GLU A 112 -1.35 -3.90 -6.24
C GLU A 112 -1.87 -2.49 -6.09
N ARG A 113 -2.24 -1.86 -7.20
CA ARG A 113 -2.78 -0.51 -7.20
C ARG A 113 -4.30 -0.56 -7.13
N PRO A 114 -4.92 -0.13 -6.01
CA PRO A 114 -6.37 -0.04 -5.93
C PRO A 114 -6.94 0.91 -6.99
N GLU A 115 -8.12 0.59 -7.50
CA GLU A 115 -8.78 1.40 -8.52
C GLU A 115 -9.02 2.85 -8.04
N GLY A 116 -8.73 3.80 -8.91
CA GLY A 116 -8.88 5.22 -8.64
C GLY A 116 -7.90 5.79 -7.62
N THR A 117 -6.79 5.10 -7.36
CA THR A 117 -5.67 5.62 -6.55
C THR A 117 -5.02 6.81 -7.24
N GLU A 118 -4.84 7.90 -6.51
CA GLU A 118 -4.08 9.08 -6.97
C GLU A 118 -2.74 9.16 -6.22
N ASP A 119 -1.67 9.46 -6.97
CA ASP A 119 -0.35 9.68 -6.38
C ASP A 119 -0.22 11.12 -5.88
N LEU A 120 0.18 11.25 -4.62
CA LEU A 120 0.66 12.47 -4.03
C LEU A 120 2.16 12.33 -3.75
N PRO A 121 2.91 13.40 -3.54
CA PRO A 121 4.36 13.33 -3.32
C PRO A 121 4.76 12.31 -2.24
N GLU A 122 4.10 12.32 -1.08
CA GLU A 122 4.42 11.47 0.08
C GLU A 122 3.25 10.55 0.50
N ALA A 123 2.24 10.41 -0.34
CA ALA A 123 1.05 9.63 -0.01
C ALA A 123 0.35 9.10 -1.26
N TYR A 124 -0.57 8.18 -1.03
CA TYR A 124 -1.60 7.79 -1.99
C TYR A 124 -2.95 8.30 -1.49
N LEU A 125 -3.78 8.79 -2.38
CA LEU A 125 -5.17 9.08 -2.08
C LEU A 125 -6.00 7.89 -2.57
N LEU A 126 -6.61 7.19 -1.62
CA LEU A 126 -7.30 5.92 -1.84
C LEU A 126 -8.80 6.10 -1.67
N LYS A 127 -9.59 5.36 -2.43
CA LYS A 127 -11.06 5.38 -2.38
C LYS A 127 -11.56 4.18 -1.58
N VAL A 128 -12.20 4.43 -0.44
CA VAL A 128 -12.90 3.41 0.33
C VAL A 128 -14.40 3.61 0.13
N ALA A 129 -15.02 2.72 -0.63
CA ALA A 129 -16.44 2.77 -0.89
C ALA A 129 -17.26 2.12 0.23
N VAL A 130 -18.33 2.78 0.65
CA VAL A 130 -19.38 2.21 1.48
C VAL A 130 -20.62 2.09 0.59
N PRO A 131 -21.01 0.88 0.16
CA PRO A 131 -22.13 0.70 -0.73
C PRO A 131 -23.46 1.12 -0.09
N SER A 132 -24.45 1.49 -0.91
CA SER A 132 -25.82 1.75 -0.44
C SER A 132 -26.37 0.57 0.34
N GLY A 133 -27.05 0.84 1.45
CA GLY A 133 -27.60 -0.18 2.35
C GLY A 133 -26.54 -0.89 3.23
N LYS A 134 -25.26 -0.52 3.10
CA LYS A 134 -24.19 -0.97 3.99
C LYS A 134 -23.74 0.15 4.92
N ARG A 135 -23.34 -0.20 6.12
CA ARG A 135 -22.77 0.73 7.12
C ARG A 135 -21.26 0.61 7.25
N GLU A 136 -20.68 -0.26 6.46
CA GLU A 136 -19.23 -0.53 6.53
C GLU A 136 -18.64 -0.74 5.14
N GLY A 137 -17.45 -0.19 4.93
CA GLY A 137 -16.59 -0.45 3.79
C GLY A 137 -15.16 -0.65 4.26
N ALA A 138 -14.40 -1.45 3.55
CA ALA A 138 -13.00 -1.67 3.87
C ALA A 138 -12.14 -1.71 2.61
N LEU A 139 -10.88 -1.30 2.76
CA LEU A 139 -9.84 -1.41 1.73
C LEU A 139 -8.53 -1.82 2.39
N THR A 140 -7.93 -2.88 1.88
CA THR A 140 -6.58 -3.26 2.27
C THR A 140 -5.60 -2.83 1.18
N VAL A 141 -4.55 -2.15 1.60
CA VAL A 141 -3.45 -1.69 0.75
C VAL A 141 -2.19 -2.41 1.18
N VAL A 142 -1.48 -2.99 0.23
CA VAL A 142 -0.21 -3.67 0.49
C VAL A 142 0.90 -2.90 -0.20
N GLU A 143 1.84 -2.42 0.59
CA GLU A 143 3.11 -1.89 0.10
C GLU A 143 4.20 -2.94 0.31
N GLN A 144 5.14 -3.00 -0.60
CA GLN A 144 6.25 -3.96 -0.54
C GLN A 144 7.57 -3.35 -1.00
N THR A 145 8.65 -3.89 -0.45
CA THR A 145 10.01 -3.58 -0.91
C THR A 145 10.79 -4.87 -1.09
N PRO A 146 11.51 -5.03 -2.22
CA PRO A 146 12.38 -6.18 -2.42
C PRO A 146 13.65 -6.05 -1.58
N SER A 147 14.03 -7.13 -0.93
CA SER A 147 15.33 -7.29 -0.26
C SER A 147 16.08 -8.43 -0.92
N ARG A 148 17.25 -8.15 -1.46
CA ARG A 148 18.12 -9.17 -2.06
C ARG A 148 19.28 -9.46 -1.13
N SER A 149 19.60 -10.73 -0.97
CA SER A 149 20.73 -11.18 -0.19
C SER A 149 21.42 -12.38 -0.85
N SER A 150 22.68 -12.58 -0.49
CA SER A 150 23.46 -13.75 -0.90
C SER A 150 23.68 -14.62 0.32
N ILE A 151 23.34 -15.90 0.21
CA ILE A 151 23.47 -16.88 1.28
C ILE A 151 24.41 -17.98 0.79
N SER A 152 25.42 -18.33 1.58
CA SER A 152 26.25 -19.51 1.28
C SER A 152 25.42 -20.78 1.45
N ILE A 153 25.58 -21.71 0.53
CA ILE A 153 24.94 -23.04 0.63
C ILE A 153 25.32 -23.77 1.94
N TRP A 154 26.39 -23.36 2.60
CA TRP A 154 26.86 -23.92 3.87
C TRP A 154 26.22 -23.29 5.10
N ASP A 155 25.53 -22.16 4.95
CA ASP A 155 24.83 -21.49 6.06
C ASP A 155 23.56 -22.25 6.46
N LYS A 156 23.20 -22.20 7.76
CA LYS A 156 21.96 -22.84 8.25
C LYS A 156 20.71 -22.41 7.50
N PRO A 157 20.48 -21.10 7.24
CA PRO A 157 19.30 -20.65 6.52
C PRO A 157 19.20 -21.19 5.09
N ALA A 158 20.35 -21.54 4.48
CA ALA A 158 20.36 -22.07 3.12
C ALA A 158 19.73 -23.47 3.04
N LEU A 159 19.95 -24.33 4.05
CA LEU A 159 19.35 -25.66 4.06
C LEU A 159 17.80 -25.59 4.13
N GLU A 160 17.28 -24.78 5.05
CA GLU A 160 15.83 -24.57 5.18
C GLU A 160 15.20 -24.01 3.89
N LEU A 161 15.91 -23.06 3.24
CA LEU A 161 15.49 -22.52 1.96
C LEU A 161 15.48 -23.57 0.85
N LEU A 162 16.55 -24.36 0.74
CA LEU A 162 16.64 -25.42 -0.28
C LEU A 162 15.56 -26.50 -0.07
N GLU A 163 15.28 -26.88 1.17
CA GLU A 163 14.21 -27.80 1.48
C GLU A 163 12.83 -27.28 1.09
N LYS A 164 12.54 -26.01 1.39
CA LYS A 164 11.31 -25.34 0.96
C LYS A 164 11.20 -25.28 -0.56
N LEU A 165 12.30 -24.97 -1.26
CA LEU A 165 12.33 -24.92 -2.72
C LEU A 165 12.06 -26.28 -3.38
N LEU A 166 12.51 -27.38 -2.79
CA LEU A 166 12.21 -28.72 -3.29
C LEU A 166 10.71 -29.06 -3.23
N VAL A 167 10.00 -28.53 -2.25
CA VAL A 167 8.54 -28.71 -2.10
C VAL A 167 7.75 -27.76 -3.01
N TYR A 168 8.35 -26.64 -3.43
CA TYR A 168 7.66 -25.63 -4.23
C TYR A 168 7.27 -26.18 -5.61
N THR A 169 6.01 -25.98 -6.00
CA THR A 169 5.44 -26.55 -7.24
C THR A 169 5.98 -25.89 -8.51
N ASP A 170 6.37 -24.63 -8.44
CA ASP A 170 6.82 -23.86 -9.60
C ASP A 170 8.30 -24.04 -9.96
N LEU A 171 9.04 -24.81 -9.15
CA LEU A 171 10.41 -25.15 -9.50
C LEU A 171 10.41 -26.27 -10.54
N GLY A 172 10.98 -26.01 -11.71
CA GLY A 172 11.08 -27.00 -12.78
C GLY A 172 11.77 -28.30 -12.34
N ALA A 173 11.36 -29.43 -12.90
CA ALA A 173 11.86 -30.76 -12.53
C ALA A 173 13.41 -30.88 -12.59
N ASP A 174 14.04 -30.24 -13.58
CA ASP A 174 15.51 -30.21 -13.72
C ASP A 174 16.20 -29.45 -12.58
N ALA A 175 15.60 -28.37 -12.11
CA ALA A 175 16.13 -27.61 -10.97
C ALA A 175 16.03 -28.43 -9.68
N LYS A 176 14.90 -29.08 -9.44
CA LYS A 176 14.69 -30.00 -8.31
C LYS A 176 15.73 -31.11 -8.31
N LYS A 177 15.94 -31.76 -9.47
CA LYS A 177 16.93 -32.85 -9.62
C LYS A 177 18.36 -32.41 -9.32
N ARG A 178 18.72 -31.16 -9.59
CA ARG A 178 20.03 -30.59 -9.27
C ARG A 178 20.16 -30.17 -7.81
N LEU A 179 19.09 -29.78 -7.17
CA LEU A 179 19.09 -29.35 -5.77
C LEU A 179 19.06 -30.52 -4.79
N GLN A 180 18.37 -31.61 -5.13
CA GLN A 180 18.21 -32.78 -4.25
C GLN A 180 19.55 -33.31 -3.69
N PRO A 181 20.58 -33.59 -4.50
CA PRO A 181 21.87 -34.07 -3.99
C PRO A 181 22.57 -33.13 -3.02
N ILE A 182 22.33 -31.82 -3.20
CA ILE A 182 22.89 -30.78 -2.32
C ILE A 182 22.23 -30.84 -0.94
N VAL A 183 20.91 -30.96 -0.91
CA VAL A 183 20.15 -31.08 0.33
C VAL A 183 20.50 -32.37 1.06
N ASP A 184 20.59 -33.48 0.35
CA ASP A 184 20.92 -34.79 0.93
C ASP A 184 22.28 -34.78 1.59
N LYS A 185 23.30 -34.23 0.89
CA LYS A 185 24.67 -34.10 1.42
C LYS A 185 24.80 -33.11 2.59
N ARG A 186 23.84 -32.18 2.75
CA ARG A 186 23.83 -31.23 3.87
C ARG A 186 23.14 -31.79 5.12
N ARG A 187 22.35 -32.85 4.97
CA ARG A 187 21.68 -33.57 6.07
C ARG A 187 22.59 -34.61 6.72
N GLU A 188 23.62 -35.08 6.00
CA GLU A 188 24.70 -35.95 6.51
C GLU A 188 25.67 -35.15 7.42
#